data_3075ad6681eb42d6252ee082cfbe8e3b
#
_entry.id   3075ad6681eb42d6252ee082cfbe8e3b
#
_cell.length_a   1.000
_cell.length_b   1.000
_cell.length_c   1.000
_cell.angle_alpha   90.00
_cell.angle_beta   90.00
_cell.angle_gamma   90.00
#
_symmetry.space_group_name_H-M   'P 1'
#
loop_
_entity.id
_entity.type
_entity.pdbx_description
1 polymer ?
#
loop_
_entity_poly.entity_id
_entity_poly.type
_entity_poly.pdbx_seq_one_letter_code
_entity_poly.pdbx_strand_id
1 'polypeptide(L)'
;MTSLINADTRIKVSSVLNRDTTNYGKQNLIDGQVETCWNSEQGLPQNILLDFPSAVSVSSIVFQFQGGFVGKKCVVVGSTVDAPNDYSIAIDTFYPQDINPTQTFEFDATPALKRVKIIFEESTDFYGRITVYKLDVLGQ
;
A
#
# COMPACT_ATOMS: atom_id res chain seq x y z
N MET A 1 -2.07 -17.82 -6.75
CA MET A 1 -2.47 -16.66 -5.95
C MET A 1 -3.18 -15.63 -6.81
N THR A 2 -4.17 -15.00 -6.25
CA THR A 2 -5.08 -14.11 -6.96
C THR A 2 -4.99 -12.71 -6.39
N SER A 3 -5.14 -11.69 -7.24
CA SER A 3 -5.28 -10.32 -6.77
C SER A 3 -6.54 -10.19 -5.92
N LEU A 4 -6.39 -9.59 -4.74
CA LEU A 4 -7.48 -9.42 -3.79
C LEU A 4 -8.16 -8.05 -3.95
N ILE A 5 -7.54 -7.14 -4.71
CA ILE A 5 -8.08 -5.81 -4.94
C ILE A 5 -9.03 -5.86 -6.14
N ASN A 6 -10.26 -5.40 -5.93
CA ASN A 6 -11.27 -5.33 -6.99
C ASN A 6 -12.03 -3.99 -6.89
N ALA A 7 -13.07 -3.83 -7.73
CA ALA A 7 -13.84 -2.58 -7.77
C ALA A 7 -14.54 -2.24 -6.45
N ASP A 8 -14.78 -3.24 -5.60
CA ASP A 8 -15.46 -3.05 -4.30
C ASP A 8 -14.49 -2.82 -3.15
N THR A 9 -13.19 -2.95 -3.38
CA THR A 9 -12.18 -2.65 -2.38
C THR A 9 -12.07 -1.14 -2.19
N ARG A 10 -12.17 -0.69 -0.95
CA ARG A 10 -12.01 0.74 -0.64
C ARG A 10 -10.56 1.02 -0.31
N ILE A 11 -10.02 2.07 -0.92
CA ILE A 11 -8.63 2.49 -0.72
C ILE A 11 -8.63 3.89 -0.13
N LYS A 12 -7.84 4.09 0.93
CA LYS A 12 -7.57 5.41 1.50
C LYS A 12 -6.07 5.62 1.55
N VAL A 13 -5.65 6.84 1.32
CA VAL A 13 -4.24 7.25 1.45
C VAL A 13 -4.15 8.39 2.46
N SER A 14 -2.99 8.49 3.12
CA SER A 14 -2.78 9.50 4.17
C SER A 14 -2.76 10.92 3.64
N SER A 15 -2.26 11.13 2.42
CA SER A 15 -2.19 12.45 1.79
C SER A 15 -2.00 12.31 0.29
N VAL A 16 -2.21 13.41 -0.43
CA VAL A 16 -1.97 13.50 -1.88
C VAL A 16 -1.26 14.82 -2.14
N LEU A 17 -0.21 14.78 -2.96
CA LEU A 17 0.61 15.93 -3.29
C LEU A 17 -0.26 17.10 -3.79
N ASN A 18 -0.13 18.25 -3.15
CA ASN A 18 -0.88 19.47 -3.44
C ASN A 18 -2.40 19.28 -3.40
N ARG A 19 -2.89 18.22 -2.74
CA ARG A 19 -4.30 17.81 -2.74
C ARG A 19 -4.85 17.59 -4.16
N ASP A 20 -3.95 17.26 -5.10
CA ASP A 20 -4.31 17.03 -6.49
C ASP A 20 -4.75 15.58 -6.70
N THR A 21 -5.98 15.28 -6.25
CA THR A 21 -6.54 13.93 -6.32
C THR A 21 -6.83 13.48 -7.75
N THR A 22 -6.90 14.41 -8.70
CA THR A 22 -7.10 14.09 -10.11
C THR A 22 -5.85 13.47 -10.72
N ASN A 23 -4.68 14.05 -10.47
CA ASN A 23 -3.42 13.59 -11.07
C ASN A 23 -2.66 12.58 -10.21
N TYR A 24 -2.76 12.69 -8.88
CA TYR A 24 -1.93 11.92 -7.95
C TYR A 24 -2.72 11.16 -6.89
N GLY A 25 -3.99 10.92 -7.13
CA GLY A 25 -4.88 10.30 -6.15
C GLY A 25 -4.72 8.78 -6.04
N LYS A 26 -5.42 8.24 -5.06
CA LYS A 26 -5.39 6.80 -4.73
C LYS A 26 -5.84 5.89 -5.87
N GLN A 27 -6.71 6.39 -6.75
CA GLN A 27 -7.23 5.60 -7.86
C GLN A 27 -6.11 5.16 -8.82
N ASN A 28 -5.01 5.88 -8.85
CA ASN A 28 -3.87 5.57 -9.72
C ASN A 28 -3.08 4.35 -9.26
N LEU A 29 -3.28 3.89 -8.03
CA LEU A 29 -2.61 2.69 -7.51
C LEU A 29 -3.05 1.42 -8.25
N ILE A 30 -4.27 1.41 -8.78
CA ILE A 30 -4.91 0.20 -9.33
C ILE A 30 -5.55 0.44 -10.70
N ASP A 31 -5.20 1.51 -11.41
CA ASP A 31 -5.82 1.83 -12.72
C ASP A 31 -5.18 1.08 -13.89
N GLY A 32 -4.08 0.35 -13.65
CA GLY A 32 -3.39 -0.40 -14.69
C GLY A 32 -2.60 0.46 -15.68
N GLN A 33 -2.47 1.76 -15.41
CA GLN A 33 -1.74 2.68 -16.29
C GLN A 33 -0.30 2.85 -15.80
N VAL A 34 0.66 2.77 -16.71
CA VAL A 34 2.08 2.87 -16.36
C VAL A 34 2.55 4.30 -16.11
N GLU A 35 1.74 5.28 -16.49
CA GLU A 35 2.10 6.70 -16.42
C GLU A 35 1.49 7.42 -15.21
N THR A 36 0.51 6.81 -14.54
CA THR A 36 -0.16 7.40 -13.39
C THR A 36 0.43 6.89 -12.09
N CYS A 37 0.32 7.68 -11.03
CA CYS A 37 0.84 7.31 -9.71
C CYS A 37 0.02 7.94 -8.60
N TRP A 38 0.10 7.32 -7.41
CA TRP A 38 -0.19 8.01 -6.17
C TRP A 38 1.08 8.70 -5.71
N ASN A 39 0.98 9.96 -5.37
CA ASN A 39 2.10 10.76 -4.86
C ASN A 39 1.66 11.42 -3.56
N SER A 40 2.36 11.11 -2.46
CA SER A 40 2.03 11.67 -1.15
C SER A 40 2.56 13.09 -1.00
N GLU A 41 2.07 13.80 0.02
CA GLU A 41 2.72 15.00 0.51
C GLU A 41 4.03 14.64 1.21
N GLN A 42 4.81 15.65 1.55
CA GLN A 42 6.01 15.48 2.34
C GLN A 42 5.66 15.12 3.79
N GLY A 43 6.60 14.51 4.50
CA GLY A 43 6.44 14.12 5.88
C GLY A 43 6.13 12.64 6.03
N LEU A 44 6.53 12.10 7.19
CA LEU A 44 6.35 10.68 7.51
C LEU A 44 5.70 10.54 8.89
N PRO A 45 4.96 9.46 9.13
CA PRO A 45 4.69 8.37 8.21
C PRO A 45 3.62 8.72 7.19
N GLN A 46 3.62 8.00 6.07
CA GLN A 46 2.53 7.97 5.10
C GLN A 46 1.92 6.58 5.10
N ASN A 47 0.67 6.44 4.67
CA ASN A 47 0.04 5.12 4.66
C ASN A 47 -0.97 4.94 3.54
N ILE A 48 -1.21 3.66 3.23
CA ILE A 48 -2.29 3.20 2.36
C ILE A 48 -3.15 2.25 3.19
N LEU A 49 -4.44 2.47 3.21
CA LEU A 49 -5.41 1.61 3.88
C LEU A 49 -6.29 0.92 2.85
N LEU A 50 -6.37 -0.40 2.94
CA LEU A 50 -7.23 -1.23 2.10
C LEU A 50 -8.35 -1.81 2.96
N ASP A 51 -9.60 -1.59 2.54
CA ASP A 51 -10.79 -2.14 3.20
C ASP A 51 -11.48 -3.07 2.20
N PHE A 52 -11.41 -4.38 2.45
CA PHE A 52 -11.93 -5.39 1.53
C PHE A 52 -13.43 -5.60 1.78
N PRO A 53 -14.21 -5.92 0.72
CA PRO A 53 -15.65 -6.17 0.88
C PRO A 53 -15.97 -7.37 1.77
N SER A 54 -15.09 -8.38 1.77
CA SER A 54 -15.17 -9.53 2.66
C SER A 54 -13.78 -9.91 3.13
N ALA A 55 -13.69 -10.73 4.18
CA ALA A 55 -12.40 -11.11 4.76
C ALA A 55 -11.53 -11.86 3.75
N VAL A 56 -10.24 -11.54 3.75
CA VAL A 56 -9.23 -12.14 2.85
C VAL A 56 -8.03 -12.61 3.64
N SER A 57 -7.31 -13.59 3.10
CA SER A 57 -6.00 -14.02 3.61
C SER A 57 -4.94 -13.53 2.63
N VAL A 58 -4.00 -12.74 3.13
CA VAL A 58 -2.97 -12.08 2.31
C VAL A 58 -1.66 -12.85 2.42
N SER A 59 -0.95 -13.03 1.30
CA SER A 59 0.34 -13.73 1.30
C SER A 59 1.44 -12.99 0.55
N SER A 60 1.12 -11.96 -0.23
CA SER A 60 2.15 -11.10 -0.82
C SER A 60 1.62 -9.72 -1.16
N ILE A 61 2.53 -8.77 -1.23
CA ILE A 61 2.26 -7.39 -1.63
C ILE A 61 3.23 -7.03 -2.76
N VAL A 62 2.70 -6.41 -3.81
CA VAL A 62 3.46 -6.01 -4.98
C VAL A 62 3.43 -4.49 -5.09
N PHE A 63 4.61 -3.87 -5.19
CA PHE A 63 4.74 -2.44 -5.38
C PHE A 63 5.58 -2.12 -6.60
N GLN A 64 5.21 -1.04 -7.28
CA GLN A 64 6.12 -0.35 -8.19
C GLN A 64 6.21 1.09 -7.74
N PHE A 65 7.39 1.48 -7.24
CA PHE A 65 7.69 2.85 -6.81
C PHE A 65 8.38 3.63 -7.92
N GLN A 66 8.41 4.95 -7.76
CA GLN A 66 9.35 5.77 -8.52
C GLN A 66 10.66 5.84 -7.75
N GLY A 67 11.79 5.52 -8.41
CA GLY A 67 13.12 5.65 -7.82
C GLY A 67 13.35 7.09 -7.32
N GLY A 68 13.92 7.21 -6.12
CA GLY A 68 14.07 8.48 -5.43
C GLY A 68 12.92 8.81 -4.48
N PHE A 69 11.77 8.12 -4.59
CA PHE A 69 10.57 8.35 -3.76
C PHE A 69 9.99 7.03 -3.25
N VAL A 70 10.86 6.13 -2.84
CA VAL A 70 10.50 4.77 -2.41
C VAL A 70 10.21 4.77 -0.91
N GLY A 71 9.18 4.01 -0.51
CA GLY A 71 8.97 3.67 0.89
C GLY A 71 10.07 2.74 1.35
N LYS A 72 11.07 3.29 2.04
CA LYS A 72 12.29 2.59 2.42
C LYS A 72 12.07 1.57 3.53
N LYS A 73 11.07 1.81 4.39
CA LYS A 73 10.63 0.90 5.44
C LYS A 73 9.12 0.85 5.46
N CYS A 74 8.57 -0.34 5.21
CA CYS A 74 7.13 -0.57 5.15
C CYS A 74 6.72 -1.51 6.29
N VAL A 75 5.81 -1.05 7.14
CA VAL A 75 5.21 -1.86 8.20
C VAL A 75 3.78 -2.16 7.79
N VAL A 76 3.42 -3.44 7.77
CA VAL A 76 2.10 -3.88 7.33
C VAL A 76 1.36 -4.49 8.52
N VAL A 77 0.18 -3.97 8.80
CA VAL A 77 -0.69 -4.42 9.89
C VAL A 77 -2.09 -4.67 9.35
N GLY A 78 -2.86 -5.45 10.08
CA GLY A 78 -4.21 -5.79 9.65
C GLY A 78 -5.21 -5.84 10.79
N SER A 79 -6.50 -5.88 10.42
CA SER A 79 -7.61 -5.98 11.35
C SER A 79 -8.60 -7.04 10.87
N THR A 80 -9.40 -7.56 11.82
CA THR A 80 -10.40 -8.59 11.53
C THR A 80 -11.78 -7.96 11.35
N VAL A 81 -12.72 -8.77 10.87
CA VAL A 81 -14.13 -8.36 10.71
C VAL A 81 -14.73 -7.94 12.05
N ASP A 82 -14.36 -8.64 13.14
CA ASP A 82 -14.91 -8.37 14.49
C ASP A 82 -14.39 -7.07 15.09
N ALA A 83 -13.18 -6.65 14.71
CA ALA A 83 -12.55 -5.43 15.24
C ALA A 83 -11.84 -4.67 14.09
N PRO A 84 -12.58 -4.10 13.13
CA PRO A 84 -11.98 -3.54 11.92
C PRO A 84 -11.12 -2.30 12.16
N ASN A 85 -11.26 -1.64 13.29
CA ASN A 85 -10.43 -0.48 13.65
C ASN A 85 -9.24 -0.83 14.54
N ASP A 86 -9.07 -2.11 14.87
CA ASP A 86 -7.97 -2.59 15.71
C ASP A 86 -6.91 -3.26 14.83
N TYR A 87 -5.86 -2.52 14.51
CA TYR A 87 -4.76 -2.98 13.65
C TYR A 87 -3.67 -3.69 14.44
N SER A 88 -4.08 -4.63 15.31
CA SER A 88 -3.17 -5.35 16.20
C SER A 88 -2.50 -6.56 15.54
N ILE A 89 -2.92 -6.96 14.35
CA ILE A 89 -2.31 -8.10 13.65
C ILE A 89 -1.11 -7.58 12.86
N ALA A 90 0.09 -7.97 13.30
CA ALA A 90 1.33 -7.68 12.58
C ALA A 90 1.45 -8.65 11.41
N ILE A 91 1.58 -8.13 10.20
CA ILE A 91 1.68 -8.96 9.00
C ILE A 91 3.15 -9.11 8.60
N ASP A 92 3.83 -8.01 8.35
CA ASP A 92 5.24 -8.03 7.94
C ASP A 92 5.85 -6.64 8.06
N THR A 93 7.18 -6.61 8.03
CA THR A 93 7.97 -5.39 7.84
C THR A 93 8.98 -5.70 6.76
N PHE A 94 9.00 -4.88 5.71
CA PHE A 94 9.93 -5.09 4.61
C PHE A 94 10.57 -3.77 4.16
N TYR A 95 11.67 -3.91 3.42
CA TYR A 95 12.55 -2.80 3.07
C TYR A 95 12.76 -2.76 1.56
N PRO A 96 11.88 -2.06 0.80
CA PRO A 96 12.02 -1.97 -0.64
C PRO A 96 13.33 -1.34 -1.06
N GLN A 97 13.84 -1.78 -2.21
CA GLN A 97 15.01 -1.17 -2.84
C GLN A 97 14.62 0.13 -3.52
N ASP A 98 15.56 1.06 -3.61
CA ASP A 98 15.36 2.35 -4.28
C ASP A 98 15.54 2.19 -5.80
N ILE A 99 14.55 1.55 -6.44
CA ILE A 99 14.56 1.23 -7.86
C ILE A 99 13.16 1.43 -8.46
N ASN A 100 13.09 1.57 -9.79
CA ASN A 100 11.83 1.72 -10.52
C ASN A 100 11.10 0.40 -10.80
N PRO A 101 11.77 -0.75 -11.05
CA PRO A 101 11.07 -2.00 -11.35
C PRO A 101 10.15 -2.46 -10.22
N THR A 102 9.15 -3.22 -10.59
CA THR A 102 8.20 -3.84 -9.65
C THR A 102 8.92 -4.75 -8.65
N GLN A 103 8.52 -4.68 -7.39
CA GLN A 103 9.04 -5.49 -6.30
C GLN A 103 7.90 -6.26 -5.64
N THR A 104 8.16 -7.53 -5.32
CA THR A 104 7.19 -8.40 -4.66
C THR A 104 7.73 -8.82 -3.30
N PHE A 105 6.89 -8.71 -2.27
CA PHE A 105 7.23 -9.05 -0.90
C PHE A 105 6.30 -10.17 -0.45
N GLU A 106 6.88 -11.35 -0.21
CA GLU A 106 6.14 -12.54 0.19
C GLU A 106 6.28 -12.78 1.69
N PHE A 107 5.24 -13.28 2.31
CA PHE A 107 5.21 -13.63 3.73
C PHE A 107 4.21 -14.77 3.94
N ASP A 108 4.19 -15.31 5.16
CA ASP A 108 3.24 -16.37 5.52
C ASP A 108 1.81 -15.86 5.41
N ALA A 109 0.92 -16.68 4.87
CA ALA A 109 -0.48 -16.32 4.72
C ALA A 109 -1.08 -15.87 6.04
N THR A 110 -1.76 -14.72 6.01
CA THR A 110 -2.39 -14.15 7.21
C THR A 110 -3.66 -14.91 7.60
N PRO A 111 -4.15 -14.74 8.83
CA PRO A 111 -5.53 -15.07 9.13
C PRO A 111 -6.47 -14.22 8.27
N ALA A 112 -7.76 -14.47 8.36
CA ALA A 112 -8.77 -13.70 7.62
C ALA A 112 -8.79 -12.25 8.12
N LEU A 113 -8.58 -11.30 7.21
CA LEU A 113 -8.47 -9.87 7.50
C LEU A 113 -9.57 -9.08 6.81
N LYS A 114 -10.13 -8.09 7.49
CA LYS A 114 -11.05 -7.12 6.91
C LYS A 114 -10.30 -5.96 6.26
N ARG A 115 -9.27 -5.44 6.95
CA ARG A 115 -8.47 -4.30 6.48
C ARG A 115 -7.00 -4.59 6.58
N VAL A 116 -6.25 -4.02 5.65
CA VAL A 116 -4.78 -4.04 5.64
C VAL A 116 -4.29 -2.61 5.54
N LYS A 117 -3.38 -2.26 6.44
CA LYS A 117 -2.76 -0.93 6.46
C LYS A 117 -1.27 -1.06 6.19
N ILE A 118 -0.80 -0.35 5.17
CA ILE A 118 0.61 -0.32 4.81
C ILE A 118 1.15 1.04 5.24
N ILE A 119 2.12 1.03 6.16
CA ILE A 119 2.68 2.24 6.75
C ILE A 119 4.10 2.41 6.24
N PHE A 120 4.35 3.53 5.57
CA PHE A 120 5.68 3.91 5.12
C PHE A 120 6.31 4.76 6.21
N GLU A 121 7.20 4.17 6.99
CA GLU A 121 7.86 4.85 8.11
C GLU A 121 9.08 5.65 7.68
N GLU A 122 9.71 5.26 6.56
CA GLU A 122 10.88 5.92 6.00
C GLU A 122 10.73 6.04 4.49
N SER A 123 11.37 7.05 3.92
CA SER A 123 11.39 7.28 2.48
C SER A 123 12.83 7.53 2.02
N THR A 124 13.12 7.18 0.76
CA THR A 124 14.39 7.53 0.12
C THR A 124 14.43 9.01 -0.26
N ASP A 125 13.28 9.69 -0.31
CA ASP A 125 13.20 11.13 -0.49
C ASP A 125 13.47 11.85 0.84
N PHE A 126 14.31 12.86 0.81
CA PHE A 126 14.67 13.64 2.00
C PHE A 126 13.45 14.25 2.71
N TYR A 127 12.43 14.66 1.94
CA TYR A 127 11.23 15.29 2.49
C TYR A 127 10.14 14.28 2.85
N GLY A 128 10.38 12.99 2.68
CA GLY A 128 9.44 11.94 3.08
C GLY A 128 8.30 11.69 2.12
N ARG A 129 8.42 12.12 0.86
CA ARG A 129 7.40 11.85 -0.16
C ARG A 129 7.49 10.40 -0.64
N ILE A 130 6.34 9.82 -0.93
CA ILE A 130 6.22 8.46 -1.46
C ILE A 130 5.49 8.54 -2.79
N THR A 131 6.03 7.89 -3.83
CA THR A 131 5.41 7.82 -5.15
C THR A 131 5.27 6.35 -5.56
N VAL A 132 4.04 5.91 -5.77
CA VAL A 132 3.70 4.53 -6.13
C VAL A 132 2.94 4.51 -7.44
N TYR A 133 3.47 3.81 -8.43
CA TYR A 133 2.79 3.59 -9.71
C TYR A 133 1.78 2.47 -9.65
N LYS A 134 2.06 1.44 -8.85
CA LYS A 134 1.22 0.24 -8.80
C LYS A 134 1.28 -0.39 -7.42
N LEU A 135 0.11 -0.81 -6.95
CA LEU A 135 -0.05 -1.65 -5.77
C LEU A 135 -0.91 -2.85 -6.12
N ASP A 136 -0.48 -4.04 -5.72
CA ASP A 136 -1.33 -5.22 -5.75
C ASP A 136 -1.14 -6.00 -4.46
N VAL A 137 -2.17 -6.74 -4.07
CA VAL A 137 -2.18 -7.57 -2.88
C VAL A 137 -2.71 -8.93 -3.30
N LEU A 138 -1.92 -9.98 -3.03
CA LEU A 138 -2.23 -11.32 -3.49
C LEU A 138 -2.52 -12.26 -2.32
N GLY A 139 -3.41 -13.21 -2.55
CA GLY A 139 -3.77 -14.20 -1.55
C GLY A 139 -5.05 -14.94 -1.91
N GLN A 140 -5.87 -15.18 -0.90
CA GLN A 140 -7.14 -15.92 -1.06
C GLN A 140 -8.29 -15.27 -0.28
#